data_9218b99f4c82cd7f6a787af7f9cf618a
#
_entry.id   9218b99f4c82cd7f6a787af7f9cf618a
#
_cell.length_a   1.000
_cell.length_b   1.000
_cell.length_c   1.000
_cell.angle_alpha   90.00
_cell.angle_beta   90.00
_cell.angle_gamma   90.00
#
_symmetry.space_group_name_H-M   'P 1'
#
loop_
_entity.id
_entity.type
_entity.pdbx_description
1 polymer ?
#
loop_
_entity_poly.entity_id
_entity_poly.type
_entity_poly.pdbx_seq_one_letter_code
_entity_poly.pdbx_strand_id
1 'polypeptide(L)'
;GYWKFKSSSGTVFGIGVNANKAWWVEINVVGGSSTGSVVYDFAATADKATWTSGAGGLTFPGTEGDAKGFAIKKDKPKYESGVEGTQPALLFVPQNVTNGFIQARFPAYKVDAADKFQTIVGCESGATTCYVAYRLDYEVGGVVKTFWSFRERFEGLTYNASISLAPLAGKDVS
;
A
#
# COMPACT_ATOMS: atom_id res chain seq x y z
N GLY A 1 6.83 8.68 0.10
CA GLY A 1 7.28 8.37 -1.25
C GLY A 1 6.24 8.66 -2.30
N TYR A 2 6.65 9.08 -3.49
CA TYR A 2 5.76 9.34 -4.63
C TYR A 2 5.64 8.09 -5.48
N TRP A 3 4.40 7.75 -5.85
CA TRP A 3 4.11 6.59 -6.68
C TRP A 3 3.92 7.01 -8.14
N LYS A 4 4.93 6.82 -8.96
CA LYS A 4 4.84 7.00 -10.41
C LYS A 4 5.64 5.92 -11.10
N PHE A 5 5.10 5.35 -12.17
CA PHE A 5 5.86 4.48 -13.04
C PHE A 5 6.62 5.28 -14.07
N LYS A 6 7.83 4.84 -14.37
CA LYS A 6 8.63 5.35 -15.47
C LYS A 6 9.03 4.17 -16.35
N SER A 7 8.69 4.23 -17.64
CA SER A 7 9.16 3.24 -18.60
C SER A 7 10.68 3.34 -18.78
N SER A 8 11.30 2.34 -19.38
CA SER A 8 12.70 2.40 -19.78
C SER A 8 13.01 3.57 -20.74
N SER A 9 12.00 4.07 -21.44
CA SER A 9 12.09 5.28 -22.30
C SER A 9 11.87 6.59 -21.55
N GLY A 10 11.68 6.55 -20.21
CA GLY A 10 11.51 7.73 -19.38
C GLY A 10 10.07 8.26 -19.27
N THR A 11 9.08 7.63 -19.90
CA THR A 11 7.67 8.01 -19.82
C THR A 11 7.10 7.62 -18.46
N VAL A 12 6.52 8.59 -17.76
CA VAL A 12 5.82 8.36 -16.48
C VAL A 12 4.39 7.96 -16.78
N PHE A 13 3.92 6.81 -16.24
CA PHE A 13 2.56 6.33 -16.43
C PHE A 13 1.99 5.78 -15.12
N GLY A 14 0.69 5.89 -14.96
CA GLY A 14 -0.09 5.25 -13.92
C GLY A 14 -0.98 4.16 -14.52
N ILE A 15 -1.86 3.63 -13.76
CA ILE A 15 -2.50 2.37 -14.06
C ILE A 15 -3.97 2.55 -14.39
N GLY A 16 -4.33 1.99 -15.57
CA GLY A 16 -5.69 1.71 -16.02
C GLY A 16 -6.38 2.84 -16.74
N VAL A 17 -6.86 2.53 -17.92
CA VAL A 17 -7.94 3.25 -18.60
C VAL A 17 -9.20 2.99 -17.77
N ASN A 18 -9.65 3.98 -16.98
CA ASN A 18 -10.78 3.90 -16.05
C ASN A 18 -10.48 3.22 -14.69
N ALA A 19 -9.42 3.62 -14.01
CA ALA A 19 -9.08 3.16 -12.65
C ALA A 19 -10.11 3.65 -11.60
N ASN A 20 -11.35 3.17 -11.66
CA ASN A 20 -12.44 3.54 -10.74
C ASN A 20 -12.81 2.42 -9.75
N LYS A 21 -11.93 1.44 -9.54
CA LYS A 21 -12.18 0.29 -8.67
C LYS A 21 -11.17 0.18 -7.55
N ALA A 22 -11.66 -0.23 -6.40
CA ALA A 22 -10.94 -0.37 -5.14
C ALA A 22 -9.98 -1.58 -5.11
N TRP A 23 -8.92 -1.46 -4.32
CA TRP A 23 -7.94 -2.52 -4.08
C TRP A 23 -7.48 -2.54 -2.62
N TRP A 24 -7.00 -3.68 -2.14
CA TRP A 24 -6.69 -3.94 -0.75
C TRP A 24 -5.20 -4.10 -0.48
N VAL A 25 -4.76 -3.60 0.66
CA VAL A 25 -3.44 -3.89 1.21
C VAL A 25 -3.58 -4.22 2.69
N GLU A 26 -3.14 -5.41 3.09
CA GLU A 26 -2.82 -5.72 4.47
C GLU A 26 -1.31 -5.62 4.63
N ILE A 27 -0.83 -4.70 5.47
CA ILE A 27 0.59 -4.40 5.59
C ILE A 27 1.00 -4.44 7.05
N ASN A 28 1.96 -5.30 7.38
CA ASN A 28 2.54 -5.41 8.70
C ASN A 28 4.07 -5.50 8.65
N VAL A 29 4.75 -4.92 9.63
CA VAL A 29 6.14 -5.25 9.92
C VAL A 29 6.14 -6.27 11.07
N VAL A 30 6.71 -7.42 10.81
CA VAL A 30 6.85 -8.49 11.81
C VAL A 30 8.28 -8.46 12.33
N GLY A 31 8.42 -8.27 13.64
CA GLY A 31 9.71 -8.27 14.30
C GLY A 31 10.36 -9.66 14.35
N GLY A 32 11.67 -9.68 14.29
CA GLY A 32 12.48 -10.90 14.28
C GLY A 32 12.60 -11.64 15.60
N SER A 33 11.73 -11.39 16.57
CA SER A 33 11.59 -12.24 17.74
C SER A 33 11.08 -13.62 17.31
N SER A 34 11.53 -14.67 17.92
CA SER A 34 11.21 -16.07 17.60
C SER A 34 9.72 -16.43 17.55
N THR A 35 8.85 -15.49 17.88
CA THR A 35 7.39 -15.62 17.87
C THR A 35 6.69 -14.85 16.74
N GLY A 36 7.42 -14.10 15.90
CA GLY A 36 6.85 -13.38 14.75
C GLY A 36 5.80 -12.32 15.12
N SER A 37 5.99 -11.59 16.24
CA SER A 37 5.05 -10.55 16.66
C SER A 37 5.06 -9.37 15.70
N VAL A 38 3.88 -8.79 15.44
CA VAL A 38 3.75 -7.52 14.71
C VAL A 38 4.34 -6.41 15.57
N VAL A 39 5.35 -5.71 15.04
CA VAL A 39 6.04 -4.60 15.72
C VAL A 39 5.64 -3.24 15.16
N TYR A 40 5.12 -3.21 13.94
CA TYR A 40 4.54 -2.03 13.31
C TYR A 40 3.37 -2.44 12.43
N ASP A 41 2.17 -2.00 12.76
CA ASP A 41 0.93 -2.29 12.04
C ASP A 41 0.47 -1.03 11.29
N PHE A 42 0.55 -1.09 9.97
CA PHE A 42 0.17 0.03 9.09
C PHE A 42 -1.34 0.29 9.13
N ALA A 43 -2.17 -0.73 9.26
CA ALA A 43 -3.62 -0.55 9.36
C ALA A 43 -4.03 0.08 10.70
N ALA A 44 -3.35 -0.28 11.78
CA ALA A 44 -3.59 0.29 13.11
C ALA A 44 -3.05 1.72 13.25
N THR A 45 -2.03 2.10 12.47
CA THR A 45 -1.40 3.42 12.52
C THR A 45 -1.75 4.33 11.34
N ALA A 46 -2.72 3.95 10.53
CA ALA A 46 -3.12 4.66 9.32
C ALA A 46 -3.60 6.10 9.57
N ASP A 47 -4.17 6.36 10.74
CA ASP A 47 -4.58 7.69 11.21
C ASP A 47 -3.40 8.63 11.49
N LYS A 48 -2.20 8.09 11.69
CA LYS A 48 -0.96 8.85 11.91
C LYS A 48 -0.21 9.14 10.62
N ALA A 49 -0.61 8.55 9.52
CA ALA A 49 0.03 8.77 8.23
C ALA A 49 -0.46 10.06 7.57
N THR A 50 0.39 10.65 6.74
CA THR A 50 0.00 11.72 5.84
C THR A 50 -0.45 11.12 4.51
N TRP A 51 -1.69 11.38 4.13
CA TRP A 51 -2.31 10.82 2.93
C TRP A 51 -2.39 11.83 1.81
N THR A 52 -2.05 11.42 0.60
CA THR A 52 -2.11 12.27 -0.59
C THR A 52 -2.56 11.49 -1.83
N SER A 53 -3.10 12.21 -2.80
CA SER A 53 -3.39 11.73 -4.15
C SER A 53 -2.86 12.75 -5.18
N GLY A 54 -3.10 12.49 -6.47
CA GLY A 54 -2.84 13.48 -7.52
C GLY A 54 -3.61 14.78 -7.36
N ALA A 55 -4.72 14.78 -6.62
CA ALA A 55 -5.52 15.96 -6.30
C ALA A 55 -5.08 16.69 -5.00
N GLY A 56 -4.01 16.25 -4.36
CA GLY A 56 -3.47 16.86 -3.13
C GLY A 56 -3.68 16.03 -1.87
N GLY A 57 -3.72 16.69 -0.71
CA GLY A 57 -3.90 16.06 0.59
C GLY A 57 -5.27 15.39 0.74
N LEU A 58 -5.28 14.24 1.40
CA LEU A 58 -6.49 13.49 1.74
C LEU A 58 -6.63 13.36 3.25
N THR A 59 -7.86 13.24 3.73
CA THR A 59 -8.16 12.84 5.11
C THR A 59 -8.14 11.31 5.24
N PHE A 60 -7.82 10.81 6.43
CA PHE A 60 -8.00 9.41 6.76
C PHE A 60 -8.80 9.28 8.07
N PRO A 61 -9.82 8.41 8.13
CA PRO A 61 -10.39 7.72 6.99
C PRO A 61 -10.98 8.68 5.96
N GLY A 62 -10.89 8.31 4.69
CA GLY A 62 -11.52 9.04 3.59
C GLY A 62 -13.02 8.75 3.47
N THR A 63 -13.68 9.45 2.57
CA THR A 63 -15.08 9.21 2.25
C THR A 63 -15.18 8.35 0.99
N GLU A 64 -15.90 7.25 1.06
CA GLU A 64 -16.14 6.39 -0.11
C GLU A 64 -16.79 7.20 -1.24
N GLY A 65 -16.23 7.07 -2.44
CA GLY A 65 -16.70 7.79 -3.64
C GLY A 65 -16.11 9.19 -3.82
N ASP A 66 -15.20 9.65 -2.95
CA ASP A 66 -14.55 10.95 -3.15
C ASP A 66 -13.80 10.97 -4.49
N ALA A 67 -14.09 11.98 -5.32
CA ALA A 67 -13.49 12.15 -6.64
C ALA A 67 -11.98 12.39 -6.61
N LYS A 68 -11.43 12.83 -5.48
CA LYS A 68 -9.98 12.98 -5.26
C LYS A 68 -9.28 11.65 -5.00
N GLY A 69 -10.03 10.56 -4.88
CA GLY A 69 -9.58 9.30 -4.35
C GLY A 69 -9.70 9.26 -2.82
N PHE A 70 -9.68 8.07 -2.24
CA PHE A 70 -9.80 7.90 -0.79
C PHE A 70 -9.06 6.66 -0.31
N ALA A 71 -8.75 6.65 0.99
CA ALA A 71 -8.24 5.48 1.68
C ALA A 71 -9.05 5.27 2.97
N ILE A 72 -9.39 4.02 3.26
CA ILE A 72 -10.13 3.62 4.46
C ILE A 72 -9.59 2.31 5.02
N LYS A 73 -9.83 2.08 6.31
CA LYS A 73 -9.61 0.79 6.95
C LYS A 73 -10.89 -0.04 6.90
N LYS A 74 -10.77 -1.29 6.51
CA LYS A 74 -11.84 -2.28 6.60
C LYS A 74 -11.42 -3.36 7.59
N ASP A 75 -12.26 -3.63 8.59
CA ASP A 75 -11.97 -4.67 9.59
C ASP A 75 -12.06 -6.07 9.01
N LYS A 76 -12.88 -6.25 8.00
CA LYS A 76 -13.10 -7.49 7.28
C LYS A 76 -13.05 -7.23 5.77
N PRO A 77 -11.84 -7.16 5.18
CA PRO A 77 -11.70 -6.97 3.74
C PRO A 77 -12.26 -8.18 2.99
N LYS A 78 -12.91 -7.94 1.86
CA LYS A 78 -13.38 -9.02 0.99
C LYS A 78 -12.47 -9.09 -0.23
N TYR A 79 -11.68 -10.15 -0.31
CA TYR A 79 -10.72 -10.35 -1.39
C TYR A 79 -11.41 -10.69 -2.72
N GLU A 80 -10.68 -10.60 -3.83
CA GLU A 80 -11.21 -10.91 -5.18
C GLU A 80 -11.75 -12.33 -5.31
N SER A 81 -11.21 -13.29 -4.58
CA SER A 81 -11.73 -14.65 -4.47
C SER A 81 -13.12 -14.74 -3.82
N GLY A 82 -13.65 -13.62 -3.29
CA GLY A 82 -14.86 -13.57 -2.49
C GLY A 82 -14.67 -13.98 -1.02
N VAL A 83 -13.48 -14.43 -0.64
CA VAL A 83 -13.15 -14.78 0.74
C VAL A 83 -12.97 -13.50 1.57
N GLU A 84 -13.53 -13.53 2.80
CA GLU A 84 -13.37 -12.45 3.76
C GLU A 84 -12.04 -12.63 4.53
N GLY A 85 -11.27 -11.55 4.62
CA GLY A 85 -10.04 -11.51 5.41
C GLY A 85 -10.34 -11.52 6.92
N THR A 86 -9.43 -12.09 7.69
CA THR A 86 -9.54 -12.20 9.15
C THR A 86 -8.85 -11.06 9.89
N GLN A 87 -8.06 -10.26 9.19
CA GLN A 87 -7.32 -9.11 9.71
C GLN A 87 -7.79 -7.83 9.04
N PRO A 88 -7.73 -6.68 9.74
CA PRO A 88 -7.99 -5.40 9.11
C PRO A 88 -7.03 -5.10 7.97
N ALA A 89 -7.53 -4.46 6.92
CA ALA A 89 -6.74 -4.04 5.78
C ALA A 89 -7.03 -2.60 5.38
N LEU A 90 -6.12 -2.00 4.63
CA LEU A 90 -6.28 -0.67 4.05
C LEU A 90 -6.79 -0.80 2.61
N LEU A 91 -7.93 -0.18 2.35
CA LEU A 91 -8.49 -0.03 1.02
C LEU A 91 -8.06 1.32 0.44
N PHE A 92 -7.48 1.29 -0.74
CA PHE A 92 -7.09 2.49 -1.47
C PHE A 92 -7.86 2.57 -2.78
N VAL A 93 -8.49 3.71 -3.03
CA VAL A 93 -9.19 3.99 -4.28
C VAL A 93 -8.62 5.26 -4.87
N PRO A 94 -7.70 5.16 -5.84
CA PRO A 94 -7.14 6.32 -6.48
C PRO A 94 -8.19 7.17 -7.20
N GLN A 95 -7.87 8.44 -7.42
CA GLN A 95 -8.63 9.30 -8.31
C GLN A 95 -8.80 8.62 -9.69
N ASN A 96 -10.02 8.69 -10.24
CA ASN A 96 -10.34 8.10 -11.56
C ASN A 96 -9.79 8.97 -12.71
N VAL A 97 -8.49 9.00 -12.82
CA VAL A 97 -7.75 9.69 -13.90
C VAL A 97 -6.57 8.85 -14.35
N THR A 98 -6.05 9.13 -15.54
CA THR A 98 -4.78 8.51 -15.98
C THR A 98 -3.69 8.80 -14.96
N ASN A 99 -3.02 7.74 -14.47
CA ASN A 99 -1.99 7.82 -13.44
C ASN A 99 -2.50 8.23 -12.04
N GLY A 100 -3.77 8.02 -11.74
CA GLY A 100 -4.30 8.21 -10.39
C GLY A 100 -3.52 7.39 -9.37
N PHE A 101 -3.22 7.99 -8.20
CA PHE A 101 -2.49 7.32 -7.14
C PHE A 101 -3.03 7.71 -5.76
N ILE A 102 -2.79 6.85 -4.79
CA ILE A 102 -2.88 7.15 -3.36
C ILE A 102 -1.51 6.86 -2.76
N GLN A 103 -1.07 7.75 -1.90
CA GLN A 103 0.16 7.61 -1.14
C GLN A 103 -0.11 7.86 0.33
N ALA A 104 0.46 7.00 1.18
CA ALA A 104 0.55 7.22 2.62
C ALA A 104 2.02 7.34 3.03
N ARG A 105 2.34 8.38 3.78
CA ARG A 105 3.64 8.51 4.46
C ARG A 105 3.42 8.30 5.95
N PHE A 106 3.96 7.21 6.44
CA PHE A 106 3.86 6.83 7.85
C PHE A 106 4.95 7.49 8.70
N PRO A 107 4.73 7.66 10.02
CA PRO A 107 5.75 8.09 10.95
C PRO A 107 7.00 7.21 10.86
N ALA A 108 8.14 7.81 11.21
CA ALA A 108 9.41 7.10 11.16
C ALA A 108 9.41 5.89 12.11
N TYR A 109 9.98 4.79 11.62
CA TYR A 109 10.18 3.54 12.33
C TYR A 109 11.65 3.13 12.27
N LYS A 110 12.24 2.76 13.42
CA LYS A 110 13.61 2.25 13.48
C LYS A 110 13.62 0.76 13.16
N VAL A 111 14.23 0.40 12.05
CA VAL A 111 14.27 -0.97 11.55
C VAL A 111 15.25 -1.83 12.36
N ASP A 112 14.83 -3.00 12.82
CA ASP A 112 15.68 -4.06 13.34
C ASP A 112 16.17 -4.99 12.22
N ALA A 113 17.33 -5.61 12.41
CA ALA A 113 17.93 -6.51 11.40
C ALA A 113 17.09 -7.74 11.11
N ALA A 114 16.25 -8.15 12.03
CA ALA A 114 15.38 -9.31 11.90
C ALA A 114 13.96 -8.97 11.39
N ASP A 115 13.66 -7.69 11.18
CA ASP A 115 12.35 -7.25 10.71
C ASP A 115 12.05 -7.71 9.29
N LYS A 116 10.77 -7.98 9.06
CA LYS A 116 10.23 -8.31 7.74
C LYS A 116 8.99 -7.47 7.47
N PHE A 117 8.93 -6.87 6.29
CA PHE A 117 7.68 -6.35 5.75
C PHE A 117 6.83 -7.52 5.27
N GLN A 118 5.62 -7.62 5.80
CA GLN A 118 4.65 -8.64 5.39
C GLN A 118 3.36 -7.99 4.94
N THR A 119 2.80 -8.46 3.84
CA THR A 119 1.54 -7.95 3.31
C THR A 119 0.82 -9.01 2.49
N ILE A 120 -0.50 -8.90 2.48
CA ILE A 120 -1.35 -9.53 1.46
C ILE A 120 -1.84 -8.40 0.56
N VAL A 121 -1.68 -8.56 -0.75
CA VAL A 121 -2.16 -7.61 -1.76
C VAL A 121 -3.13 -8.29 -2.70
N GLY A 122 -4.13 -7.57 -3.18
CA GLY A 122 -5.13 -8.04 -4.11
C GLY A 122 -6.13 -6.94 -4.43
N CYS A 123 -6.97 -7.17 -5.41
CA CYS A 123 -8.10 -6.31 -5.71
C CYS A 123 -9.29 -6.63 -4.79
N GLU A 124 -10.22 -5.70 -4.64
CA GLU A 124 -11.47 -5.94 -3.90
C GLU A 124 -12.40 -6.88 -4.67
N SER A 125 -13.18 -7.66 -3.95
CA SER A 125 -14.23 -8.51 -4.54
C SER A 125 -15.16 -7.70 -5.44
N GLY A 126 -15.33 -8.14 -6.68
CA GLY A 126 -16.15 -7.45 -7.68
C GLY A 126 -15.44 -6.30 -8.41
N ALA A 127 -14.21 -5.95 -8.06
CA ALA A 127 -13.43 -4.93 -8.77
C ALA A 127 -12.81 -5.47 -10.06
N THR A 128 -13.60 -6.05 -10.96
CA THR A 128 -13.18 -6.82 -12.14
C THR A 128 -12.31 -6.05 -13.14
N THR A 129 -12.26 -4.72 -13.06
CA THR A 129 -11.40 -3.86 -13.89
C THR A 129 -10.19 -3.36 -13.14
N CYS A 130 -9.94 -3.88 -11.93
CA CYS A 130 -8.77 -3.50 -11.14
C CYS A 130 -7.49 -3.94 -11.84
N TYR A 131 -6.59 -2.98 -12.02
CA TYR A 131 -5.23 -3.19 -12.47
C TYR A 131 -4.36 -2.11 -11.81
N VAL A 132 -3.55 -2.51 -10.84
CA VAL A 132 -2.83 -1.60 -9.96
C VAL A 132 -1.36 -1.98 -9.80
N ALA A 133 -0.56 -1.04 -9.34
CA ALA A 133 0.78 -1.32 -8.86
C ALA A 133 0.93 -0.85 -7.43
N TYR A 134 1.37 -1.75 -6.61
CA TYR A 134 1.84 -1.48 -5.26
C TYR A 134 3.31 -1.11 -5.27
N ARG A 135 3.69 -0.21 -4.38
CA ARG A 135 5.09 0.13 -4.17
C ARG A 135 5.33 0.45 -2.70
N LEU A 136 6.32 -0.17 -2.11
CA LEU A 136 6.87 0.20 -0.83
C LEU A 136 8.12 1.02 -1.06
N ASP A 137 8.06 2.28 -0.67
CA ASP A 137 9.22 3.16 -0.62
C ASP A 137 9.67 3.34 0.84
N TYR A 138 10.90 3.75 1.02
CA TYR A 138 11.42 4.24 2.29
C TYR A 138 12.17 5.55 2.09
N GLU A 139 12.14 6.40 3.11
CA GLU A 139 12.91 7.62 3.14
C GLU A 139 13.92 7.58 4.28
N VAL A 140 15.16 7.92 3.98
CA VAL A 140 16.25 8.11 4.95
C VAL A 140 17.01 9.38 4.58
N GLY A 141 17.13 10.32 5.54
CA GLY A 141 17.84 11.56 5.32
C GLY A 141 17.29 12.42 4.17
N GLY A 142 15.98 12.39 3.94
CA GLY A 142 15.31 13.10 2.84
C GLY A 142 15.42 12.42 1.48
N VAL A 143 16.04 11.25 1.39
CA VAL A 143 16.18 10.50 0.14
C VAL A 143 15.18 9.34 0.12
N VAL A 144 14.28 9.37 -0.85
CA VAL A 144 13.29 8.31 -1.08
C VAL A 144 13.82 7.27 -2.05
N LYS A 145 13.67 5.99 -1.69
CA LYS A 145 14.03 4.85 -2.54
C LYS A 145 12.93 3.80 -2.52
N THR A 146 12.69 3.17 -3.67
CA THR A 146 11.79 2.03 -3.77
C THR A 146 12.47 0.79 -3.21
N PHE A 147 11.78 0.12 -2.28
CA PHE A 147 12.23 -1.12 -1.66
C PHE A 147 11.59 -2.34 -2.32
N TRP A 148 10.30 -2.24 -2.64
CA TRP A 148 9.54 -3.31 -3.26
C TRP A 148 8.45 -2.74 -4.16
N SER A 149 8.09 -3.48 -5.23
CA SER A 149 6.95 -3.16 -6.08
C SER A 149 6.30 -4.43 -6.59
N PHE A 150 4.98 -4.39 -6.78
CA PHE A 150 4.19 -5.51 -7.29
C PHE A 150 3.06 -4.96 -8.17
N ARG A 151 2.75 -5.65 -9.26
CA ARG A 151 1.58 -5.33 -10.11
C ARG A 151 0.52 -6.38 -9.89
N GLU A 152 -0.69 -5.90 -9.74
CA GLU A 152 -1.88 -6.71 -9.49
C GLU A 152 -2.94 -6.38 -10.51
N ARG A 153 -3.67 -7.41 -10.90
CA ARG A 153 -4.89 -7.31 -11.69
C ARG A 153 -5.94 -8.26 -11.12
N PHE A 154 -7.21 -7.95 -11.34
CA PHE A 154 -8.28 -8.82 -10.91
C PHE A 154 -8.21 -10.16 -11.67
N GLU A 155 -7.90 -11.23 -10.98
CA GLU A 155 -7.83 -12.60 -11.50
C GLU A 155 -8.32 -13.65 -10.49
N GLY A 156 -8.97 -13.22 -9.41
CA GLY A 156 -9.50 -14.10 -8.36
C GLY A 156 -8.46 -14.56 -7.34
N LEU A 157 -7.27 -13.96 -7.32
CA LEU A 157 -6.14 -14.34 -6.47
C LEU A 157 -5.76 -13.23 -5.51
N THR A 158 -5.01 -13.59 -4.48
CA THR A 158 -4.30 -12.66 -3.59
C THR A 158 -2.87 -13.10 -3.44
N TYR A 159 -1.97 -12.15 -3.18
CA TYR A 159 -0.55 -12.41 -3.13
C TYR A 159 0.04 -12.03 -1.78
N ASN A 160 0.81 -12.96 -1.20
CA ASN A 160 1.55 -12.73 0.03
C ASN A 160 2.96 -12.25 -0.30
N ALA A 161 3.38 -11.15 0.30
CA ALA A 161 4.76 -10.70 0.27
C ALA A 161 5.36 -10.79 1.67
N SER A 162 6.60 -11.29 1.75
CA SER A 162 7.39 -11.32 2.98
C SER A 162 8.82 -10.97 2.63
N ILE A 163 9.24 -9.75 2.99
CA ILE A 163 10.48 -9.13 2.52
C ILE A 163 11.34 -8.75 3.71
N SER A 164 12.61 -9.23 3.75
CA SER A 164 13.54 -8.87 4.81
C SER A 164 13.89 -7.39 4.76
N LEU A 165 13.79 -6.71 5.90
CA LEU A 165 14.20 -5.31 6.06
C LEU A 165 15.66 -5.19 6.55
N ALA A 166 16.41 -6.29 6.66
CA ALA A 166 17.81 -6.30 7.10
C ALA A 166 18.72 -5.26 6.41
N PRO A 167 18.56 -4.95 5.10
CA PRO A 167 19.35 -3.89 4.45
C PRO A 167 19.13 -2.48 5.02
N LEU A 168 18.04 -2.29 5.78
CA LEU A 168 17.67 -1.03 6.42
C LEU A 168 17.94 -1.03 7.93
N ALA A 169 18.52 -2.09 8.47
CA ALA A 169 18.76 -2.26 9.90
C ALA A 169 19.47 -1.04 10.53
N GLY A 170 18.95 -0.61 11.67
CA GLY A 170 19.46 0.54 12.44
C GLY A 170 19.08 1.92 11.89
N LYS A 171 18.40 1.98 10.74
CA LYS A 171 17.93 3.24 10.15
C LYS A 171 16.53 3.58 10.65
N ASP A 172 16.29 4.87 10.84
CA ASP A 172 14.95 5.42 10.98
C ASP A 172 14.40 5.66 9.55
N VAL A 173 13.34 4.95 9.20
CA VAL A 173 12.70 5.01 7.88
C VAL A 173 11.27 5.52 8.00
N SER A 174 10.83 6.33 7.05
CA SER A 174 9.43 6.78 6.92
C SER A 174 8.89 6.52 5.53
#